data_881be90af3e040df76222421be37dc26
#
_entry.id   881be90af3e040df76222421be37dc26
#
_cell.length_a   1.000
_cell.length_b   1.000
_cell.length_c   1.000
_cell.angle_alpha   90.00
_cell.angle_beta   90.00
_cell.angle_gamma   90.00
#
_symmetry.space_group_name_H-M   'P 1'
#
loop_
_entity.id
_entity.type
_entity.pdbx_description
1 polymer ?
#
loop_
_entity_poly.entity_id
_entity_poly.type
_entity_poly.pdbx_seq_one_letter_code
_entity_poly.pdbx_strand_id
1 'polypeptide(L)'
;VCGNFNDTLYALSAIQSSMQVDDQHDVAVPIGFTFNFYGLPYTQCVVSGNGYMTFDTSLASTYSPYSINTPIPNPGSVPENAILAPWHDINTGVSGNIYYGTTGVAPNRMFTVTWCQIAMFSCTDSIATSQVVLHEGSDKIDMFIQSKPLCSTWNGGNAVQGLVNIGST
;
A
#
# COMPACT_ATOMS: atom_id res chain seq x y z
N VAL A 1 -6.45 -9.44 12.80
CA VAL A 1 -5.03 -9.78 12.90
C VAL A 1 -4.69 -10.66 11.72
N CYS A 2 -3.91 -10.13 10.78
CA CYS A 2 -3.36 -10.90 9.68
C CYS A 2 -2.41 -11.94 10.28
N GLY A 3 -2.82 -13.24 10.26
CA GLY A 3 -2.29 -14.30 11.06
C GLY A 3 -0.76 -14.37 11.12
N ASN A 4 -0.25 -14.72 12.28
CA ASN A 4 1.11 -15.16 12.61
C ASN A 4 2.26 -14.62 11.76
N PHE A 5 2.47 -13.33 11.76
CA PHE A 5 3.82 -12.82 11.68
C PHE A 5 4.48 -13.17 13.03
N ASN A 6 5.48 -14.03 13.04
CA ASN A 6 6.24 -14.38 14.23
C ASN A 6 7.10 -13.22 14.76
N ASP A 7 6.86 -12.01 14.31
CA ASP A 7 7.40 -10.79 14.86
C ASP A 7 6.26 -9.98 15.47
N THR A 8 6.54 -9.48 16.64
CA THR A 8 5.68 -8.66 17.50
C THR A 8 5.17 -7.44 16.74
N LEU A 9 4.16 -7.58 15.89
CA LEU A 9 3.72 -6.55 14.99
C LEU A 9 2.50 -5.84 15.52
N TYR A 10 2.73 -4.69 15.95
CA TYR A 10 2.25 -3.34 15.66
C TYR A 10 0.74 -3.18 15.36
N ALA A 11 -0.11 -4.14 15.70
CA ALA A 11 -1.53 -4.13 15.35
C ALA A 11 -2.45 -3.76 16.51
N LEU A 12 -1.98 -3.10 17.56
CA LEU A 12 -2.82 -2.81 18.74
C LEU A 12 -3.79 -1.63 18.55
N SER A 13 -3.71 -0.90 17.43
CA SER A 13 -4.63 0.20 17.11
C SER A 13 -4.88 0.37 15.61
N ALA A 14 -4.78 -0.70 14.82
CA ALA A 14 -5.03 -0.64 13.40
C ALA A 14 -6.52 -0.38 13.10
N ILE A 15 -6.79 0.57 12.22
CA ILE A 15 -8.10 0.85 11.65
C ILE A 15 -8.25 -0.07 10.43
N GLN A 16 -9.35 -0.80 10.35
CA GLN A 16 -9.71 -1.51 9.14
C GLN A 16 -10.29 -0.51 8.14
N SER A 17 -9.76 -0.51 6.91
CA SER A 17 -10.36 0.21 5.81
C SER A 17 -11.77 -0.30 5.53
N SER A 18 -12.68 0.61 5.20
CA SER A 18 -14.03 0.25 4.73
C SER A 18 -14.05 -0.17 3.26
N MET A 19 -12.93 -0.10 2.57
CA MET A 19 -12.80 -0.42 1.15
C MET A 19 -12.94 -1.93 0.93
N GLN A 20 -14.03 -2.33 0.28
CA GLN A 20 -14.41 -3.70 -0.04
C GLN A 20 -14.82 -3.80 -1.50
N VAL A 21 -14.08 -3.11 -2.36
CA VAL A 21 -14.30 -3.02 -3.80
C VAL A 21 -13.01 -3.18 -4.56
N ASP A 22 -13.12 -3.56 -5.81
CA ASP A 22 -12.00 -3.66 -6.73
C ASP A 22 -11.53 -2.27 -7.20
N ASP A 23 -10.25 -2.14 -7.51
CA ASP A 23 -9.65 -0.98 -8.20
C ASP A 23 -10.00 0.40 -7.60
N GLN A 24 -9.96 0.54 -6.30
CA GLN A 24 -10.26 1.81 -5.64
C GLN A 24 -9.11 2.28 -4.74
N HIS A 25 -8.98 3.60 -4.64
CA HIS A 25 -8.26 4.28 -3.56
C HIS A 25 -9.18 4.49 -2.36
N ASP A 26 -8.64 4.32 -1.16
CA ASP A 26 -9.31 4.65 0.09
C ASP A 26 -9.44 6.19 0.27
N VAL A 27 -10.07 6.62 1.32
CA VAL A 27 -10.04 8.02 1.76
C VAL A 27 -8.61 8.42 2.14
N ALA A 28 -8.34 9.73 2.19
CA ALA A 28 -7.08 10.21 2.74
C ALA A 28 -7.02 9.92 4.25
N VAL A 29 -5.93 9.28 4.69
CA VAL A 29 -5.74 8.87 6.09
C VAL A 29 -4.56 9.60 6.73
N PRO A 30 -4.65 9.99 8.02
CA PRO A 30 -3.56 10.65 8.72
C PRO A 30 -2.43 9.66 9.03
N ILE A 31 -1.18 10.08 8.76
CA ILE A 31 0.03 9.33 9.15
C ILE A 31 0.28 9.44 10.65
N GLY A 32 -0.19 10.53 11.28
CA GLY A 32 -0.01 10.78 12.71
C GLY A 32 1.29 11.52 13.06
N PHE A 33 2.18 11.72 12.10
CA PHE A 33 3.41 12.52 12.19
C PHE A 33 3.77 13.07 10.81
N THR A 34 4.76 13.95 10.74
CA THR A 34 5.30 14.40 9.46
C THR A 34 6.32 13.39 8.97
N PHE A 35 6.10 12.87 7.76
CA PHE A 35 6.99 11.96 7.05
C PHE A 35 7.54 12.68 5.81
N ASN A 36 8.87 12.65 5.59
CA ASN A 36 9.46 13.24 4.40
C ASN A 36 9.67 12.17 3.32
N PHE A 37 9.07 12.39 2.16
CA PHE A 37 9.23 11.52 1.01
C PHE A 37 9.84 12.32 -0.14
N TYR A 38 11.01 11.91 -0.63
CA TYR A 38 11.83 12.67 -1.58
C TYR A 38 12.04 14.14 -1.17
N GLY A 39 12.19 14.41 0.13
CA GLY A 39 12.43 15.74 0.69
C GLY A 39 11.19 16.62 0.85
N LEU A 40 10.00 16.14 0.51
CA LEU A 40 8.74 16.85 0.74
C LEU A 40 8.01 16.28 1.96
N PRO A 41 7.46 17.14 2.84
CA PRO A 41 6.77 16.71 4.07
C PRO A 41 5.32 16.34 3.80
N TYR A 42 4.88 15.20 4.35
CA TYR A 42 3.51 14.71 4.26
C TYR A 42 2.98 14.32 5.65
N THR A 43 1.70 14.58 5.89
CA THR A 43 1.00 14.20 7.12
C THR A 43 -0.19 13.27 6.85
N GLN A 44 -0.50 13.06 5.58
CA GLN A 44 -1.57 12.19 5.12
C GLN A 44 -1.09 11.37 3.93
N CYS A 45 -1.75 10.24 3.69
CA CYS A 45 -1.59 9.41 2.51
C CYS A 45 -2.92 8.84 2.05
N VAL A 46 -2.93 8.24 0.87
CA VAL A 46 -4.05 7.48 0.31
C VAL A 46 -3.58 6.05 0.08
N VAL A 47 -4.34 5.07 0.52
CA VAL A 47 -4.03 3.65 0.34
C VAL A 47 -4.82 3.12 -0.85
N SER A 48 -4.14 2.41 -1.73
CA SER A 48 -4.74 1.74 -2.89
C SER A 48 -5.16 0.32 -2.56
N GLY A 49 -6.27 -0.14 -3.14
CA GLY A 49 -6.66 -1.56 -3.17
C GLY A 49 -5.62 -2.46 -3.83
N ASN A 50 -4.79 -1.91 -4.71
CA ASN A 50 -3.83 -2.62 -5.54
C ASN A 50 -2.38 -2.64 -5.00
N GLY A 51 -2.21 -2.65 -3.68
CA GLY A 51 -0.91 -2.95 -3.06
C GLY A 51 0.09 -1.79 -3.03
N TYR A 52 -0.34 -0.56 -3.11
CA TYR A 52 0.51 0.62 -2.95
C TYR A 52 -0.15 1.71 -2.10
N MET A 53 0.62 2.69 -1.67
CA MET A 53 0.14 3.92 -1.07
C MET A 53 0.76 5.12 -1.78
N THR A 54 0.03 6.24 -1.82
CA THR A 54 0.50 7.49 -2.40
C THR A 54 0.33 8.65 -1.44
N PHE A 55 1.17 9.67 -1.58
CA PHE A 55 1.05 10.92 -0.83
C PHE A 55 0.22 11.97 -1.58
N ASP A 56 -0.29 11.65 -2.77
CA ASP A 56 -1.24 12.50 -3.49
C ASP A 56 -2.66 12.30 -2.95
N THR A 57 -3.09 13.20 -2.06
CA THR A 57 -4.41 13.14 -1.43
C THR A 57 -5.57 13.49 -2.39
N SER A 58 -5.28 14.03 -3.58
CA SER A 58 -6.31 14.27 -4.60
C SER A 58 -6.90 12.99 -5.19
N LEU A 59 -6.18 11.86 -5.03
CA LEU A 59 -6.61 10.53 -5.46
C LEU A 59 -7.59 9.85 -4.49
N ALA A 60 -7.86 10.45 -3.33
CA ALA A 60 -8.78 9.85 -2.35
C ALA A 60 -10.14 9.50 -2.95
N SER A 61 -10.62 8.27 -2.70
CA SER A 61 -11.90 7.73 -3.18
C SER A 61 -12.03 7.69 -4.72
N THR A 62 -10.93 7.70 -5.45
CA THR A 62 -10.91 7.58 -6.92
C THR A 62 -10.53 6.17 -7.37
N TYR A 63 -10.61 5.95 -8.67
CA TYR A 63 -10.13 4.72 -9.31
C TYR A 63 -8.63 4.52 -9.08
N SER A 64 -8.23 3.29 -8.74
CA SER A 64 -6.85 2.87 -8.55
C SER A 64 -6.39 1.98 -9.71
N PRO A 65 -5.33 2.32 -10.43
CA PRO A 65 -4.81 1.51 -11.51
C PRO A 65 -4.28 0.16 -11.00
N TYR A 66 -4.50 -0.88 -11.79
CA TYR A 66 -4.08 -2.25 -11.49
C TYR A 66 -3.07 -2.80 -12.50
N SER A 67 -3.00 -2.20 -13.68
CA SER A 67 -2.32 -2.78 -14.85
C SER A 67 -0.98 -2.10 -15.11
N ILE A 68 0.07 -2.91 -15.24
CA ILE A 68 1.45 -2.48 -15.47
C ILE A 68 1.73 -2.59 -16.97
N ASN A 69 1.25 -1.61 -17.75
CA ASN A 69 1.31 -1.61 -19.21
C ASN A 69 2.44 -0.77 -19.79
N THR A 70 3.08 0.04 -18.95
CA THR A 70 4.16 0.96 -19.35
C THR A 70 5.33 0.84 -18.40
N PRO A 71 6.56 1.16 -18.84
CA PRO A 71 7.69 1.26 -17.93
C PRO A 71 7.44 2.25 -16.80
N ILE A 72 8.02 2.00 -15.64
CA ILE A 72 8.02 2.90 -14.49
C ILE A 72 9.46 3.36 -14.29
N PRO A 73 9.68 4.66 -14.07
CA PRO A 73 8.71 5.76 -13.92
C PRO A 73 8.04 6.17 -15.24
N ASN A 74 6.80 6.66 -15.14
CA ASN A 74 6.04 7.17 -16.28
C ASN A 74 5.33 8.48 -15.86
N PRO A 75 5.96 9.64 -16.10
CA PRO A 75 5.46 10.94 -15.63
C PRO A 75 4.03 11.23 -16.06
N GLY A 76 3.21 11.68 -15.09
CA GLY A 76 1.80 11.98 -15.30
C GLY A 76 0.89 10.74 -15.26
N SER A 77 1.44 9.56 -14.96
CA SER A 77 0.67 8.31 -14.81
C SER A 77 0.73 7.81 -13.37
N VAL A 78 -0.39 7.33 -12.85
CA VAL A 78 -0.46 6.71 -11.53
C VAL A 78 0.09 5.28 -11.63
N PRO A 79 0.84 4.78 -10.61
CA PRO A 79 1.13 5.45 -9.33
C PRO A 79 2.31 6.44 -9.42
N GLU A 80 2.10 7.63 -8.89
CA GLU A 80 3.13 8.63 -8.64
C GLU A 80 3.14 9.05 -7.17
N ASN A 81 4.25 9.65 -6.71
CA ASN A 81 4.43 10.07 -5.33
C ASN A 81 4.07 8.93 -4.38
N ALA A 82 4.57 7.72 -4.65
CA ALA A 82 4.03 6.47 -4.17
C ALA A 82 5.08 5.47 -3.67
N ILE A 83 4.65 4.61 -2.75
CA ILE A 83 5.37 3.43 -2.26
C ILE A 83 4.63 2.20 -2.77
N LEU A 84 5.27 1.43 -3.63
CA LEU A 84 4.74 0.22 -4.26
C LEU A 84 5.19 -1.02 -3.47
N ALA A 85 4.23 -1.81 -2.88
CA ALA A 85 4.60 -2.75 -1.83
C ALA A 85 3.97 -4.16 -1.87
N PRO A 86 3.91 -4.89 -2.97
CA PRO A 86 4.07 -4.50 -4.37
C PRO A 86 2.75 -4.00 -4.99
N TRP A 87 2.85 -3.13 -5.98
CA TRP A 87 1.73 -2.79 -6.85
C TRP A 87 1.43 -3.96 -7.79
N HIS A 88 0.23 -4.47 -7.74
CA HIS A 88 -0.31 -5.53 -8.59
C HIS A 88 -1.83 -5.60 -8.42
N ASP A 89 -2.50 -6.36 -9.27
CA ASP A 89 -3.95 -6.46 -9.26
C ASP A 89 -4.44 -7.45 -8.18
N ILE A 90 -5.06 -6.92 -7.13
CA ILE A 90 -5.67 -7.66 -6.02
C ILE A 90 -7.04 -7.09 -5.68
N ASN A 91 -7.99 -7.93 -5.30
CA ASN A 91 -9.38 -7.56 -5.14
C ASN A 91 -9.87 -7.72 -3.70
N THR A 92 -10.01 -6.59 -3.00
CA THR A 92 -10.54 -6.52 -1.63
C THR A 92 -12.03 -6.87 -1.54
N GLY A 93 -12.76 -6.82 -2.65
CA GLY A 93 -14.17 -7.20 -2.73
C GLY A 93 -14.37 -8.72 -2.70
N VAL A 94 -13.32 -9.53 -2.92
CA VAL A 94 -13.38 -10.99 -2.89
C VAL A 94 -12.96 -11.53 -1.53
N SER A 95 -11.81 -11.12 -1.02
CA SER A 95 -11.32 -11.55 0.30
C SER A 95 -10.28 -10.60 0.87
N GLY A 96 -10.03 -10.77 2.18
CA GLY A 96 -9.02 -10.01 2.91
C GLY A 96 -9.47 -8.60 3.27
N ASN A 97 -8.54 -7.85 3.87
CA ASN A 97 -8.80 -6.48 4.30
C ASN A 97 -7.50 -5.67 4.29
N ILE A 98 -7.64 -4.36 4.20
CA ILE A 98 -6.54 -3.41 4.41
C ILE A 98 -6.66 -2.85 5.84
N TYR A 99 -5.53 -2.81 6.53
CA TYR A 99 -5.42 -2.23 7.87
C TYR A 99 -4.35 -1.15 7.86
N TYR A 100 -4.58 -0.06 8.57
CA TYR A 100 -3.58 0.99 8.76
C TYR A 100 -3.68 1.60 10.16
N GLY A 101 -2.60 2.21 10.60
CA GLY A 101 -2.58 2.91 11.88
C GLY A 101 -1.19 3.29 12.34
N THR A 102 -1.16 4.17 13.33
CA THR A 102 0.08 4.67 13.93
C THR A 102 0.24 4.13 15.34
N THR A 103 1.41 3.62 15.62
CA THR A 103 1.80 3.07 16.92
C THR A 103 3.07 3.73 17.44
N GLY A 104 3.40 3.49 18.71
CA GLY A 104 4.58 4.06 19.36
C GLY A 104 4.33 5.44 19.95
N VAL A 105 5.40 6.07 20.42
CA VAL A 105 5.40 7.39 21.08
C VAL A 105 6.41 8.28 20.38
N ALA A 106 6.02 9.55 20.17
CA ALA A 106 6.94 10.52 19.57
C ALA A 106 8.26 10.60 20.36
N PRO A 107 9.40 10.70 19.69
CA PRO A 107 9.60 10.86 18.23
C PRO A 107 9.83 9.55 17.46
N ASN A 108 9.39 8.40 17.98
CA ASN A 108 9.65 7.08 17.43
C ASN A 108 8.32 6.36 17.03
N ARG A 109 7.36 7.11 16.48
CA ARG A 109 6.11 6.53 15.98
C ARG A 109 6.34 5.79 14.67
N MET A 110 5.47 4.82 14.40
CA MET A 110 5.45 4.08 13.14
C MET A 110 4.03 4.09 12.58
N PHE A 111 3.88 4.48 11.32
CA PHE A 111 2.64 4.32 10.57
C PHE A 111 2.76 3.06 9.72
N THR A 112 1.78 2.18 9.84
CA THR A 112 1.78 0.88 9.14
C THR A 112 0.55 0.76 8.25
N VAL A 113 0.75 0.26 7.04
CA VAL A 113 -0.32 -0.18 6.14
C VAL A 113 -0.12 -1.66 5.84
N THR A 114 -1.16 -2.49 5.99
CA THR A 114 -1.11 -3.92 5.73
C THR A 114 -2.22 -4.32 4.78
N TRP A 115 -1.86 -4.86 3.63
CA TRP A 115 -2.75 -5.60 2.72
C TRP A 115 -2.77 -7.05 3.19
N CYS A 116 -3.88 -7.46 3.81
CA CYS A 116 -3.96 -8.70 4.57
C CYS A 116 -4.83 -9.73 3.88
N GLN A 117 -4.24 -10.81 3.39
CA GLN A 117 -4.92 -11.97 2.81
C GLN A 117 -5.90 -11.61 1.68
N ILE A 118 -5.50 -10.68 0.82
CA ILE A 118 -6.35 -10.21 -0.29
C ILE A 118 -6.20 -11.16 -1.48
N ALA A 119 -7.33 -11.52 -2.08
CA ALA A 119 -7.34 -12.37 -3.28
C ALA A 119 -6.67 -11.67 -4.46
N MET A 120 -5.88 -12.43 -5.24
CA MET A 120 -5.40 -11.97 -6.54
C MET A 120 -6.59 -11.84 -7.49
N PHE A 121 -6.64 -10.76 -8.29
CA PHE A 121 -7.64 -10.66 -9.35
C PHE A 121 -7.46 -11.81 -10.35
N SER A 122 -8.58 -12.41 -10.81
CA SER A 122 -8.60 -13.57 -11.74
C SER A 122 -8.02 -14.89 -11.20
N CYS A 123 -7.27 -14.89 -10.08
CA CYS A 123 -6.75 -16.08 -9.42
C CYS A 123 -7.18 -16.06 -7.94
N THR A 124 -8.47 -16.07 -7.68
CA THR A 124 -9.05 -15.79 -6.36
C THR A 124 -8.70 -16.79 -5.26
N ASP A 125 -8.25 -17.99 -5.60
CA ASP A 125 -7.69 -18.96 -4.64
C ASP A 125 -6.24 -18.61 -4.20
N SER A 126 -5.63 -17.64 -4.84
CA SER A 126 -4.28 -17.16 -4.56
C SER A 126 -4.34 -15.87 -3.75
N ILE A 127 -3.71 -15.88 -2.57
CA ILE A 127 -3.84 -14.85 -1.56
C ILE A 127 -2.52 -14.08 -1.40
N ALA A 128 -2.58 -12.76 -1.56
CA ALA A 128 -1.46 -11.85 -1.35
C ALA A 128 -1.49 -11.24 0.06
N THR A 129 -0.32 -11.02 0.64
CA THR A 129 -0.15 -10.32 1.91
C THR A 129 1.15 -9.54 1.91
N SER A 130 1.05 -8.24 2.18
CA SER A 130 2.19 -7.32 2.22
C SER A 130 1.98 -6.19 3.22
N GLN A 131 3.05 -5.47 3.54
CA GLN A 131 3.03 -4.39 4.52
C GLN A 131 4.05 -3.31 4.19
N VAL A 132 3.69 -2.06 4.49
CA VAL A 132 4.59 -0.89 4.52
C VAL A 132 4.63 -0.35 5.93
N VAL A 133 5.82 0.05 6.39
CA VAL A 133 6.02 0.76 7.65
C VAL A 133 6.80 2.05 7.39
N LEU A 134 6.24 3.18 7.81
CA LEU A 134 6.89 4.49 7.80
C LEU A 134 7.38 4.81 9.21
N HIS A 135 8.63 5.22 9.36
CA HIS A 135 9.25 5.52 10.65
C HIS A 135 9.38 7.04 10.86
N GLU A 136 8.82 7.54 11.95
CA GLU A 136 8.97 8.93 12.36
C GLU A 136 10.45 9.31 12.58
N GLY A 137 10.83 10.50 12.19
CA GLY A 137 12.13 11.12 12.47
C GLY A 137 13.30 10.58 11.65
N SER A 138 13.21 9.36 11.13
CA SER A 138 14.25 8.77 10.28
C SER A 138 13.86 8.75 8.81
N ASP A 139 12.59 8.95 8.50
CA ASP A 139 11.99 8.82 7.16
C ASP A 139 12.29 7.46 6.49
N LYS A 140 12.61 6.44 7.31
CA LYS A 140 12.85 5.07 6.86
C LYS A 140 11.53 4.44 6.41
N ILE A 141 11.60 3.67 5.33
CA ILE A 141 10.51 2.86 4.81
C ILE A 141 10.92 1.39 4.88
N ASP A 142 10.13 0.57 5.56
CA ASP A 142 10.24 -0.89 5.47
C ASP A 142 9.08 -1.43 4.63
N MET A 143 9.39 -2.35 3.73
CA MET A 143 8.41 -3.06 2.92
C MET A 143 8.57 -4.56 3.14
N PHE A 144 7.48 -5.24 3.48
CA PHE A 144 7.46 -6.68 3.74
C PHE A 144 6.47 -7.35 2.79
N ILE A 145 6.90 -8.40 2.12
CA ILE A 145 6.06 -9.26 1.29
C ILE A 145 6.05 -10.64 1.94
N GLN A 146 4.92 -11.00 2.55
CA GLN A 146 4.75 -12.35 3.11
C GLN A 146 4.36 -13.33 2.02
N SER A 147 3.45 -12.92 1.13
CA SER A 147 2.95 -13.75 0.04
C SER A 147 2.58 -12.88 -1.17
N LYS A 148 3.12 -13.23 -2.33
CA LYS A 148 2.71 -12.72 -3.63
C LYS A 148 2.74 -13.87 -4.62
N PRO A 149 1.65 -14.65 -4.73
CA PRO A 149 1.55 -15.74 -5.69
C PRO A 149 1.64 -15.25 -7.13
N LEU A 150 1.99 -16.16 -8.04
CA LEU A 150 1.95 -15.89 -9.46
C LEU A 150 0.53 -16.15 -10.00
N CYS A 151 -0.06 -15.14 -10.65
CA CYS A 151 -1.29 -15.26 -11.44
C CYS A 151 -0.95 -15.03 -12.91
N SER A 152 -0.44 -16.07 -13.60
CA SER A 152 0.04 -15.96 -14.98
C SER A 152 -1.07 -15.72 -16.00
N THR A 153 -2.31 -16.02 -15.64
CA THR A 153 -3.49 -15.82 -16.49
C THR A 153 -3.96 -14.38 -16.55
N TRP A 154 -3.42 -13.52 -15.70
CA TRP A 154 -3.80 -12.11 -15.61
C TRP A 154 -2.57 -11.22 -15.50
N ASN A 155 -2.52 -10.14 -16.29
CA ASN A 155 -1.41 -9.18 -16.34
C ASN A 155 -0.01 -9.82 -16.41
N GLY A 156 0.11 -11.04 -16.94
CA GLY A 156 1.35 -11.81 -16.96
C GLY A 156 1.91 -12.16 -15.58
N GLY A 157 1.13 -11.98 -14.50
CA GLY A 157 1.59 -12.13 -13.12
C GLY A 157 2.50 -11.00 -12.64
N ASN A 158 2.56 -9.89 -13.38
CA ASN A 158 3.43 -8.75 -13.08
C ASN A 158 3.11 -8.11 -11.74
N ALA A 159 4.16 -7.64 -11.07
CA ALA A 159 4.09 -6.81 -9.88
C ALA A 159 5.33 -5.91 -9.81
N VAL A 160 5.21 -4.73 -9.24
CA VAL A 160 6.32 -3.79 -9.08
C VAL A 160 6.47 -3.40 -7.62
N GLN A 161 7.68 -3.53 -7.10
CA GLN A 161 8.06 -3.02 -5.79
C GLN A 161 9.05 -1.86 -5.98
N GLY A 162 8.83 -0.75 -5.27
CA GLY A 162 9.72 0.39 -5.37
C GLY A 162 9.13 1.69 -4.84
N LEU A 163 9.86 2.76 -5.09
CA LEU A 163 9.46 4.12 -4.73
C LEU A 163 9.38 4.96 -6.01
N VAL A 164 8.32 5.74 -6.14
CA VAL A 164 8.08 6.60 -7.31
C VAL A 164 7.88 8.03 -6.82
N ASN A 165 8.75 8.94 -7.28
CA ASN A 165 8.66 10.36 -6.94
C ASN A 165 7.49 11.03 -7.68
N ILE A 166 7.12 12.24 -7.25
CA ILE A 166 6.22 13.11 -8.01
C ILE A 166 6.89 13.53 -9.32
N GLY A 167 6.15 13.50 -10.43
CA GLY A 167 6.71 13.75 -11.76
C GLY A 167 7.68 12.67 -12.24
N SER A 168 7.78 11.55 -11.52
CA SER A 168 8.53 10.35 -11.89
C SER A 168 9.96 10.61 -12.35
N THR A 169 10.68 11.47 -11.61
CA THR A 169 12.10 11.78 -11.88
C THR A 169 13.01 11.03 -10.94
#